data_4e2ef57118745241fe72e960e274f453
#
_entry.id   4e2ef57118745241fe72e960e274f453
#
_cell.length_a   1.000
_cell.length_b   1.000
_cell.length_c   1.000
_cell.angle_alpha   90.00
_cell.angle_beta   90.00
_cell.angle_gamma   90.00
#
_symmetry.space_group_name_H-M   'P 1'
#
loop_
_entity.id
_entity.type
_entity.pdbx_description
1 polymer ?
#
loop_
_entity_poly.entity_id
_entity_poly.type
_entity_poly.pdbx_seq_one_letter_code
_entity_poly.pdbx_strand_id
1 'polypeptide(L)'
;MSAHIILANFTDQGARAIKDSPERFEAFKALAEGAGITVKSVHWTTGAYDMVLVTEGPEEAAMTLNMKMASLGNVRTQTLRGYDAAEMRRMVGKLK
;
A
#
# COMPACT_ATOMS: atom_id res chain seq x y z
N MET A 1 12.20 7.68 -5.89
CA MET A 1 11.74 6.75 -4.87
C MET A 1 10.78 5.76 -5.48
N SER A 2 10.77 4.54 -4.93
CA SER A 2 9.92 3.48 -5.48
C SER A 2 8.46 3.68 -5.11
N ALA A 3 7.58 3.56 -6.09
CA ALA A 3 6.14 3.56 -5.86
C ALA A 3 5.64 2.12 -5.69
N HIS A 4 4.71 1.95 -4.75
CA HIS A 4 4.11 0.66 -4.46
C HIS A 4 2.59 0.81 -4.49
N ILE A 5 1.95 -0.08 -5.22
CA ILE A 5 0.49 -0.13 -5.30
C ILE A 5 0.06 -1.33 -4.48
N ILE A 6 -0.65 -1.07 -3.39
CA ILE A 6 -1.02 -2.10 -2.42
C ILE A 6 -2.49 -2.43 -2.63
N LEU A 7 -2.75 -3.68 -2.98
CA LEU A 7 -4.11 -4.21 -3.13
C LEU A 7 -4.42 -5.00 -1.88
N ALA A 8 -5.44 -4.60 -1.14
CA ALA A 8 -5.73 -5.20 0.16
C ALA A 8 -7.13 -5.80 0.21
N ASN A 9 -7.23 -6.95 0.87
CA ASN A 9 -8.50 -7.55 1.22
C ASN A 9 -8.59 -7.70 2.73
N PHE A 10 -9.77 -7.43 3.28
CA PHE A 10 -10.01 -7.68 4.69
C PHE A 10 -10.00 -9.18 4.97
N THR A 11 -9.42 -9.54 6.11
CA THR A 11 -9.65 -10.86 6.69
C THR A 11 -11.03 -10.87 7.36
N ASP A 12 -11.48 -12.01 7.87
CA ASP A 12 -12.72 -12.07 8.66
C ASP A 12 -12.67 -11.11 9.83
N GLN A 13 -11.52 -11.04 10.51
CA GLN A 13 -11.31 -10.13 11.63
C GLN A 13 -11.47 -8.68 11.19
N GLY A 14 -10.83 -8.29 10.09
CA GLY A 14 -10.90 -6.93 9.56
C GLY A 14 -12.30 -6.57 9.07
N ALA A 15 -12.99 -7.53 8.45
CA ALA A 15 -14.35 -7.32 7.98
C ALA A 15 -15.35 -7.12 9.13
N ARG A 16 -15.21 -7.87 10.23
CA ARG A 16 -16.05 -7.69 11.41
C ARG A 16 -15.87 -6.33 12.05
N ALA A 17 -14.67 -5.80 12.00
CA ALA A 17 -14.32 -4.50 12.57
C ALA A 17 -14.23 -3.41 11.50
N ILE A 18 -15.05 -3.50 10.46
CA ILE A 18 -14.94 -2.60 9.30
C ILE A 18 -15.16 -1.13 9.68
N LYS A 19 -15.94 -0.87 10.72
CA LYS A 19 -16.19 0.50 11.17
C LYS A 19 -14.93 1.19 11.62
N ASP A 20 -13.90 0.44 12.03
CA ASP A 20 -12.62 0.97 12.49
C ASP A 20 -11.62 1.16 11.35
N SER A 21 -11.99 0.78 10.11
CA SER A 21 -11.06 0.82 8.99
C SER A 21 -10.45 2.20 8.74
N PRO A 22 -11.24 3.31 8.78
CA PRO A 22 -10.65 4.63 8.60
C PRO A 22 -9.60 4.97 9.65
N GLU A 23 -9.82 4.64 10.92
CA GLU A 23 -8.86 4.87 12.00
C GLU A 23 -7.65 3.97 11.88
N ARG A 24 -7.85 2.71 11.45
CA ARG A 24 -6.73 1.81 11.16
C ARG A 24 -5.86 2.38 10.04
N PHE A 25 -6.48 2.97 9.01
CA PHE A 25 -5.73 3.63 7.96
C PHE A 25 -4.92 4.81 8.49
N GLU A 26 -5.48 5.64 9.36
CA GLU A 26 -4.75 6.77 9.93
C GLU A 26 -3.54 6.29 10.74
N ALA A 27 -3.69 5.20 11.50
CA ALA A 27 -2.59 4.60 12.23
C ALA A 27 -1.51 4.06 11.28
N PHE A 28 -1.91 3.43 10.18
CA PHE A 28 -0.99 2.97 9.14
C PHE A 28 -0.22 4.14 8.54
N LYS A 29 -0.93 5.23 8.21
CA LYS A 29 -0.32 6.41 7.61
C LYS A 29 0.76 7.00 8.53
N ALA A 30 0.47 7.08 9.83
CA ALA A 30 1.43 7.57 10.81
C ALA A 30 2.68 6.67 10.87
N LEU A 31 2.49 5.35 10.88
CA LEU A 31 3.60 4.39 10.86
C LEU A 31 4.41 4.53 9.57
N ALA A 32 3.75 4.69 8.45
CA ALA A 32 4.41 4.83 7.14
C ALA A 32 5.28 6.09 7.12
N GLU A 33 4.74 7.22 7.54
CA GLU A 33 5.46 8.48 7.57
C GLU A 33 6.68 8.40 8.49
N GLY A 34 6.53 7.74 9.65
CA GLY A 34 7.62 7.53 10.58
C GLY A 34 8.73 6.63 10.02
N ALA A 35 8.40 5.79 9.04
CA ALA A 35 9.35 4.90 8.38
C ALA A 35 9.92 5.49 7.08
N GLY A 36 9.58 6.74 6.76
CA GLY A 36 10.06 7.40 5.54
C GLY A 36 9.25 7.06 4.30
N ILE A 37 8.02 6.57 4.47
CA ILE A 37 7.12 6.23 3.38
C ILE A 37 6.01 7.26 3.30
N THR A 38 5.79 7.79 2.09
CA THR A 38 4.72 8.72 1.82
C THR A 38 3.51 7.98 1.30
N VAL A 39 2.35 8.16 1.94
CA VAL A 39 1.09 7.62 1.43
C VAL A 39 0.52 8.64 0.45
N LYS A 40 0.47 8.27 -0.82
CA LYS A 40 0.01 9.16 -1.90
C LYS A 40 -1.51 9.16 -2.03
N SER A 41 -2.13 8.00 -1.84
CA SER A 41 -3.59 7.89 -1.94
C SER A 41 -4.08 6.62 -1.26
N VAL A 42 -5.35 6.63 -0.89
CA VAL A 42 -6.07 5.46 -0.39
C VAL A 42 -7.49 5.50 -0.92
N HIS A 43 -7.99 4.34 -1.30
CA HIS A 43 -9.38 4.18 -1.72
C HIS A 43 -9.91 2.87 -1.16
N TRP A 44 -11.13 2.90 -0.63
CA TRP A 44 -11.90 1.68 -0.37
C TRP A 44 -12.67 1.37 -1.63
N THR A 45 -12.63 0.13 -2.09
CA THR A 45 -13.09 -0.23 -3.41
C THR A 45 -14.14 -1.33 -3.36
N THR A 46 -14.92 -1.43 -4.43
CA THR A 46 -15.77 -2.59 -4.69
C THR A 46 -15.06 -3.48 -5.71
N GLY A 47 -15.36 -4.78 -5.70
CA GLY A 47 -14.77 -5.72 -6.64
C GLY A 47 -13.82 -6.69 -5.93
N ALA A 48 -12.78 -7.11 -6.62
CA ALA A 48 -11.88 -8.15 -6.15
C ALA A 48 -11.04 -7.73 -4.93
N TYR A 49 -10.84 -6.44 -4.73
CA TYR A 49 -10.07 -5.90 -3.61
C TYR A 49 -10.91 -4.92 -2.83
N ASP A 50 -10.67 -4.86 -1.52
CA ASP A 50 -11.42 -3.98 -0.61
C ASP A 50 -10.79 -2.60 -0.48
N MET A 51 -9.48 -2.52 -0.65
CA MET A 51 -8.75 -1.25 -0.58
C MET A 51 -7.62 -1.24 -1.58
N VAL A 52 -7.30 -0.03 -2.08
CA VAL A 52 -6.12 0.20 -2.91
C VAL A 52 -5.40 1.41 -2.35
N LEU A 53 -4.10 1.25 -2.10
CA LEU A 53 -3.24 2.33 -1.60
C LEU A 53 -2.08 2.52 -2.56
N VAL A 54 -1.62 3.75 -2.65
CA VAL A 54 -0.38 4.06 -3.39
C VAL A 54 0.58 4.73 -2.41
N THR A 55 1.78 4.16 -2.30
CA THR A 55 2.82 4.68 -1.42
C THR A 55 4.11 4.86 -2.19
N GLU A 56 5.00 5.71 -1.67
CA GLU A 56 6.34 5.90 -2.21
C GLU A 56 7.35 5.85 -1.08
N GLY A 57 8.47 5.19 -1.31
CA GLY A 57 9.53 5.12 -0.34
C GLY A 57 10.53 4.01 -0.63
N PRO A 58 11.50 3.81 0.27
CA PRO A 58 12.48 2.74 0.14
C PRO A 58 11.80 1.36 0.18
N GLU A 59 12.27 0.45 -0.64
CA GLU A 59 11.65 -0.88 -0.76
C GLU A 59 11.72 -1.68 0.53
N GLU A 60 12.84 -1.61 1.22
CA GLU A 60 13.00 -2.34 2.48
C GLU A 60 12.04 -1.82 3.56
N ALA A 61 11.86 -0.51 3.64
CA ALA A 61 10.91 0.10 4.57
C ALA A 61 9.47 -0.31 4.22
N ALA A 62 9.15 -0.36 2.92
CA ALA A 62 7.83 -0.78 2.46
C ALA A 62 7.55 -2.24 2.83
N MET A 63 8.53 -3.12 2.66
CA MET A 63 8.38 -4.54 3.03
C MET A 63 8.21 -4.70 4.54
N THR A 64 8.99 -3.97 5.32
CA THR A 64 8.88 -4.00 6.78
C THR A 64 7.51 -3.56 7.24
N LEU A 65 6.98 -2.51 6.65
CA LEU A 65 5.64 -2.01 6.95
C LEU A 65 4.56 -3.03 6.57
N ASN A 66 4.72 -3.68 5.42
CA ASN A 66 3.79 -4.74 4.99
C ASN A 66 3.76 -5.90 5.97
N MET A 67 4.91 -6.31 6.48
CA MET A 67 4.98 -7.38 7.49
C MET A 67 4.26 -6.97 8.77
N LYS A 68 4.44 -5.72 9.19
CA LYS A 68 3.75 -5.19 10.37
C LYS A 68 2.24 -5.23 10.18
N MET A 69 1.75 -4.79 9.03
CA MET A 69 0.33 -4.81 8.74
C MET A 69 -0.23 -6.23 8.69
N ALA A 70 0.50 -7.16 8.07
CA ALA A 70 0.10 -8.56 8.03
C ALA A 70 -0.03 -9.14 9.43
N SER A 71 0.90 -8.80 10.32
CA SER A 71 0.91 -9.32 11.69
C SER A 71 -0.28 -8.87 12.54
N LEU A 72 -0.89 -7.74 12.19
CA LEU A 72 -2.08 -7.24 12.90
C LEU A 72 -3.34 -8.02 12.53
N GLY A 73 -3.32 -8.76 11.42
CA GLY A 73 -4.36 -9.70 11.08
C GLY A 73 -5.64 -9.15 10.46
N ASN A 74 -5.71 -7.83 10.16
CA ASN A 74 -6.92 -7.21 9.62
C ASN A 74 -7.01 -7.26 8.11
N VAL A 75 -5.88 -7.37 7.41
CA VAL A 75 -5.82 -7.36 5.95
C VAL A 75 -4.81 -8.38 5.43
N ARG A 76 -5.05 -8.80 4.19
CA ARG A 76 -4.07 -9.49 3.36
C ARG A 76 -3.81 -8.62 2.16
N THR A 77 -2.55 -8.49 1.77
CA THR A 77 -2.15 -7.54 0.74
C THR A 77 -1.37 -8.21 -0.37
N GLN A 78 -1.45 -7.59 -1.54
CA GLN A 78 -0.59 -7.86 -2.68
C GLN A 78 0.02 -6.52 -3.07
N THR A 79 1.34 -6.44 -3.15
CA THR A 79 2.02 -5.20 -3.48
C THR A 79 2.61 -5.30 -4.89
N LEU A 80 2.27 -4.30 -5.70
CA LEU A 80 2.81 -4.16 -7.06
C LEU A 80 3.82 -3.03 -7.06
N ARG A 81 4.98 -3.27 -7.68
CA ARG A 81 5.94 -2.19 -7.93
C ARG A 81 5.39 -1.32 -9.06
N GLY A 82 5.14 -0.06 -8.78
CA GLY A 82 4.59 0.88 -9.75
C GLY A 82 5.67 1.76 -10.37
N TYR A 83 5.46 2.16 -11.61
CA TYR A 83 6.31 3.09 -12.34
C TYR A 83 5.43 4.19 -12.90
N ASP A 84 5.79 5.45 -12.68
CA ASP A 84 5.04 6.56 -13.25
C ASP A 84 5.37 6.76 -14.73
N ALA A 85 4.69 7.70 -15.38
CA ALA A 85 4.88 7.94 -16.81
C ALA A 85 6.30 8.40 -17.14
N ALA A 86 6.91 9.20 -16.28
CA ALA A 86 8.28 9.67 -16.49
C ALA A 86 9.28 8.54 -16.41
N GLU A 87 9.13 7.67 -15.39
CA GLU A 87 9.97 6.48 -15.25
C GLU A 87 9.80 5.54 -16.44
N MET A 88 8.58 5.31 -16.86
CA MET A 88 8.30 4.45 -18.01
C MET A 88 8.90 5.01 -19.30
N ARG A 89 8.79 6.30 -19.50
CA ARG A 89 9.38 6.96 -20.64
C ARG A 89 10.90 6.80 -20.68
N ARG A 90 11.53 6.94 -19.51
CA ARG A 90 12.98 6.74 -19.38
C ARG A 90 13.39 5.31 -19.72
N MET A 91 12.64 4.31 -19.23
CA MET A 91 12.95 2.92 -19.48
C MET A 91 12.76 2.54 -20.95
N VAL A 92 11.68 3.01 -21.57
CA VAL A 92 11.41 2.79 -22.98
C VAL A 92 12.53 3.39 -23.84
N GLY A 93 13.05 4.54 -23.43
CA GLY A 93 14.15 5.18 -24.14
C GLY A 93 15.44 4.39 -24.18
N LYS A 94 15.58 3.36 -23.35
CA LYS A 94 16.73 2.47 -23.32
C LYS A 94 16.58 1.27 -24.28
N LEU A 95 15.41 1.08 -24.84
CA LEU A 95 15.17 0.01 -25.80
C LEU A 95 15.80 0.37 -27.13
N LYS A 96 16.37 -0.62 -27.79
CA LYS A 96 17.03 -0.45 -29.08
C LYS A 96 16.28 -1.19 -30.18
#